data_efb37284fa239a0e825c291594b13ab7
#
_entry.id   efb37284fa239a0e825c291594b13ab7
#
_cell.length_a   1.000
_cell.length_b   1.000
_cell.length_c   1.000
_cell.angle_alpha   90.00
_cell.angle_beta   90.00
_cell.angle_gamma   90.00
#
_symmetry.space_group_name_H-M   'P 1'
#
loop_
_entity.id
_entity.type
_entity.pdbx_description
1 polymer ?
#
loop_
_entity_poly.entity_id
_entity_poly.type
_entity_poly.pdbx_seq_one_letter_code
_entity_poly.pdbx_strand_id
1 'polypeptide(L)'
;MSNIVKKAIGVLKSPKKRTIILAQRGFFKNMSDEDFLKMQFKNVFGYPLDLDNPKTYSEKLQWLKLYDRKPEYTMMVDKYEVKKYVASKIGEEHIIKTLGVWDHFDDIDFAQLPNQFVLKCTHDSGGLVICADKSKLDLAAAKRK
;
A
#
# COMPACT_ATOMS: atom_id res chain seq x y z
N MET A 1 -27.53 -16.62 -9.97
CA MET A 1 -26.48 -15.79 -10.63
C MET A 1 -25.13 -16.14 -10.03
N SER A 2 -24.14 -16.51 -10.83
CA SER A 2 -22.81 -16.90 -10.32
C SER A 2 -22.11 -15.71 -9.65
N ASN A 3 -21.20 -15.97 -8.69
CA ASN A 3 -20.41 -14.93 -8.01
C ASN A 3 -19.61 -14.06 -8.99
N ILE A 4 -19.22 -14.62 -10.14
CA ILE A 4 -18.50 -13.92 -11.21
C ILE A 4 -19.39 -12.87 -11.86
N VAL A 5 -20.64 -13.19 -12.17
CA VAL A 5 -21.61 -12.25 -12.78
C VAL A 5 -21.91 -11.10 -11.82
N LYS A 6 -22.11 -11.38 -10.53
CA LYS A 6 -22.33 -10.33 -9.51
C LYS A 6 -21.13 -9.39 -9.38
N LYS A 7 -19.89 -9.93 -9.42
CA LYS A 7 -18.66 -9.12 -9.41
C LYS A 7 -18.54 -8.25 -10.66
N ALA A 8 -18.81 -8.80 -11.85
CA ALA A 8 -18.77 -8.07 -13.11
C ALA A 8 -19.78 -6.90 -13.14
N ILE A 9 -21.03 -7.15 -12.73
CA ILE A 9 -22.07 -6.11 -12.62
C ILE A 9 -21.66 -5.04 -11.59
N GLY A 10 -21.06 -5.42 -10.46
CA GLY A 10 -20.57 -4.49 -9.46
C GLY A 10 -19.45 -3.58 -9.97
N VAL A 11 -18.59 -4.08 -10.86
CA VAL A 11 -17.55 -3.28 -11.53
C VAL A 11 -18.17 -2.31 -12.52
N LEU A 12 -19.14 -2.76 -13.34
CA LEU A 12 -19.81 -1.93 -14.34
C LEU A 12 -20.59 -0.77 -13.70
N LYS A 13 -21.20 -0.98 -12.54
CA LYS A 13 -21.99 0.02 -11.81
C LYS A 13 -21.14 1.00 -10.98
N SER A 14 -19.85 0.74 -10.75
CA SER A 14 -18.99 1.58 -9.90
C SER A 14 -17.89 2.25 -10.73
N PRO A 15 -17.96 3.58 -10.97
CA PRO A 15 -16.90 4.33 -11.64
C PRO A 15 -15.53 4.13 -10.96
N LYS A 16 -15.49 4.16 -9.63
CA LYS A 16 -14.29 3.91 -8.83
C LYS A 16 -13.65 2.57 -9.15
N LYS A 17 -14.42 1.47 -9.16
CA LYS A 17 -13.90 0.12 -9.44
C LYS A 17 -13.41 -0.01 -10.89
N ARG A 18 -14.15 0.58 -11.85
CA ARG A 18 -13.72 0.62 -13.26
C ARG A 18 -12.38 1.32 -13.43
N THR A 19 -12.23 2.51 -12.84
CA THR A 19 -11.00 3.28 -12.93
C THR A 19 -9.80 2.51 -12.37
N ILE A 20 -9.95 1.83 -11.22
CA ILE A 20 -8.89 1.01 -10.63
C ILE A 20 -8.46 -0.11 -11.58
N ILE A 21 -9.41 -0.88 -12.13
CA ILE A 21 -9.12 -2.00 -13.03
C ILE A 21 -8.46 -1.51 -14.33
N LEU A 22 -8.94 -0.42 -14.90
CA LEU A 22 -8.36 0.17 -16.10
C LEU A 22 -6.94 0.70 -15.84
N ALA A 23 -6.70 1.32 -14.68
CA ALA A 23 -5.38 1.79 -14.28
C ALA A 23 -4.39 0.62 -14.15
N GLN A 24 -4.78 -0.48 -13.50
CA GLN A 24 -3.97 -1.69 -13.38
C GLN A 24 -3.64 -2.33 -14.74
N ARG A 25 -4.51 -2.15 -15.74
CA ARG A 25 -4.29 -2.61 -17.12
C ARG A 25 -3.52 -1.59 -17.98
N GLY A 26 -3.07 -0.49 -17.41
CA GLY A 26 -2.26 0.52 -18.08
C GLY A 26 -3.01 1.45 -19.04
N PHE A 27 -4.35 1.51 -18.99
CA PHE A 27 -5.13 2.38 -19.87
C PHE A 27 -4.82 3.87 -19.73
N PHE A 28 -4.29 4.28 -18.58
CA PHE A 28 -4.00 5.69 -18.27
C PHE A 28 -2.51 6.03 -18.29
N LYS A 29 -1.66 5.20 -18.91
CA LYS A 29 -0.20 5.40 -18.94
C LYS A 29 0.23 6.75 -19.52
N ASN A 30 -0.53 7.28 -20.47
CA ASN A 30 -0.23 8.53 -21.16
C ASN A 30 -1.02 9.72 -20.58
N MET A 31 -1.79 9.50 -19.52
CA MET A 31 -2.52 10.57 -18.83
C MET A 31 -1.58 11.25 -17.83
N SER A 32 -1.68 12.58 -17.70
CA SER A 32 -0.94 13.27 -16.65
C SER A 32 -1.38 12.83 -15.25
N ASP A 33 -0.48 12.90 -14.26
CA ASP A 33 -0.82 12.60 -12.87
C ASP A 33 -1.98 13.47 -12.38
N GLU A 34 -2.01 14.73 -12.79
CA GLU A 34 -3.05 15.69 -12.42
C GLU A 34 -4.41 15.27 -12.98
N ASP A 35 -4.49 14.99 -14.28
CA ASP A 35 -5.75 14.56 -14.92
C ASP A 35 -6.25 13.24 -14.33
N PHE A 36 -5.33 12.31 -14.05
CA PHE A 36 -5.66 11.04 -13.42
C PHE A 36 -6.24 11.26 -12.01
N LEU A 37 -5.63 12.13 -11.21
CA LEU A 37 -6.13 12.46 -9.88
C LEU A 37 -7.47 13.19 -9.92
N LYS A 38 -7.66 14.14 -10.83
CA LYS A 38 -8.95 14.84 -11.05
C LYS A 38 -10.05 13.84 -11.40
N MET A 39 -9.77 12.93 -12.33
CA MET A 39 -10.71 11.87 -12.72
C MET A 39 -11.03 10.93 -11.56
N GLN A 40 -10.02 10.44 -10.84
CA GLN A 40 -10.22 9.56 -9.69
C GLN A 40 -11.03 10.24 -8.59
N PHE A 41 -10.68 11.47 -8.25
CA PHE A 41 -11.36 12.23 -7.21
C PHE A 41 -12.84 12.41 -7.53
N LYS A 42 -13.17 12.83 -8.76
CA LYS A 42 -14.55 12.95 -9.22
C LYS A 42 -15.32 11.62 -9.13
N ASN A 43 -14.66 10.50 -9.50
CA ASN A 43 -15.29 9.17 -9.43
C ASN A 43 -15.55 8.69 -8.00
N VAL A 44 -14.80 9.19 -7.02
CA VAL A 44 -14.92 8.79 -5.61
C VAL A 44 -15.88 9.70 -4.86
N PHE A 45 -15.76 11.01 -5.05
CA PHE A 45 -16.46 12.03 -4.26
C PHE A 45 -17.66 12.64 -4.97
N GLY A 46 -17.80 12.45 -6.30
CA GLY A 46 -18.94 12.95 -7.08
C GLY A 46 -18.86 14.43 -7.49
N TYR A 47 -17.79 15.15 -7.10
CA TYR A 47 -17.54 16.53 -7.46
C TYR A 47 -16.11 16.73 -7.98
N PRO A 48 -15.81 17.82 -8.73
CA PRO A 48 -14.49 18.05 -9.28
C PRO A 48 -13.47 18.36 -8.19
N LEU A 49 -12.21 17.94 -8.42
CA LEU A 49 -11.07 18.29 -7.58
C LEU A 49 -10.63 19.72 -7.87
N ASP A 50 -10.65 20.58 -6.86
CA ASP A 50 -10.08 21.92 -6.92
C ASP A 50 -8.64 21.89 -6.38
N LEU A 51 -7.67 22.03 -7.28
CA LEU A 51 -6.24 22.07 -6.92
C LEU A 51 -5.73 23.50 -6.70
N ASP A 52 -6.45 24.51 -7.19
CA ASP A 52 -6.05 25.92 -7.04
C ASP A 52 -6.40 26.43 -5.64
N ASN A 53 -7.51 25.93 -5.07
CA ASN A 53 -7.96 26.31 -3.73
C ASN A 53 -8.52 25.09 -2.96
N PRO A 54 -7.67 24.10 -2.59
CA PRO A 54 -8.11 22.89 -1.92
C PRO A 54 -8.61 23.18 -0.50
N LYS A 55 -9.89 22.98 -0.25
CA LYS A 55 -10.55 23.27 1.04
C LYS A 55 -10.63 22.06 1.94
N THR A 56 -11.03 20.93 1.40
CA THR A 56 -11.21 19.70 2.16
C THR A 56 -9.89 18.96 2.39
N TYR A 57 -9.84 18.11 3.42
CA TYR A 57 -8.70 17.24 3.68
C TYR A 57 -8.36 16.36 2.45
N SER A 58 -9.37 15.81 1.79
CA SER A 58 -9.17 14.97 0.61
C SER A 58 -8.58 15.71 -0.57
N GLU A 59 -8.98 16.96 -0.82
CA GLU A 59 -8.41 17.82 -1.85
C GLU A 59 -6.94 18.17 -1.53
N LYS A 60 -6.66 18.55 -0.28
CA LYS A 60 -5.30 18.85 0.19
C LYS A 60 -4.37 17.65 0.03
N LEU A 61 -4.85 16.41 0.27
CA LEU A 61 -4.06 15.21 0.03
C LEU A 61 -3.73 15.01 -1.46
N GLN A 62 -4.65 15.31 -2.39
CA GLN A 62 -4.34 15.22 -3.81
C GLN A 62 -3.34 16.29 -4.23
N TRP A 63 -3.46 17.51 -3.70
CA TRP A 63 -2.50 18.58 -3.92
C TRP A 63 -1.09 18.17 -3.46
N LEU A 64 -0.95 17.64 -2.26
CA LEU A 64 0.32 17.14 -1.73
C LEU A 64 0.94 16.05 -2.62
N LYS A 65 0.15 15.13 -3.17
CA LYS A 65 0.65 14.10 -4.09
C LYS A 65 1.29 14.67 -5.37
N LEU A 66 0.85 15.83 -5.83
CA LEU A 66 1.37 16.46 -7.04
C LEU A 66 2.55 17.38 -6.75
N TYR A 67 2.46 18.17 -5.69
CA TYR A 67 3.33 19.33 -5.50
C TYR A 67 4.30 19.19 -4.32
N ASP A 68 4.03 18.33 -3.36
CA ASP A 68 4.93 18.06 -2.23
C ASP A 68 5.61 16.68 -2.38
N ARG A 69 6.50 16.58 -3.36
CA ARG A 69 7.26 15.35 -3.66
C ARG A 69 8.71 15.52 -3.22
N LYS A 70 9.07 14.92 -2.09
CA LYS A 70 10.43 14.93 -1.54
C LYS A 70 11.04 13.53 -1.62
N PRO A 71 12.33 13.41 -2.00
CA PRO A 71 13.02 12.12 -2.08
C PRO A 71 12.95 11.30 -0.78
N GLU A 72 13.02 11.99 0.35
CA GLU A 72 12.97 11.34 1.67
C GLU A 72 11.65 10.63 1.96
N TYR A 73 10.56 10.97 1.27
CA TYR A 73 9.27 10.29 1.46
C TYR A 73 9.33 8.83 1.02
N THR A 74 10.16 8.48 0.04
CA THR A 74 10.36 7.09 -0.37
C THR A 74 10.95 6.27 0.77
N MET A 75 11.96 6.80 1.46
CA MET A 75 12.55 6.16 2.64
C MET A 75 11.55 6.10 3.81
N MET A 76 10.74 7.15 4.01
CA MET A 76 9.74 7.20 5.09
C MET A 76 8.58 6.21 4.93
N VAL A 77 8.27 5.77 3.70
CA VAL A 77 7.23 4.76 3.46
C VAL A 77 7.77 3.33 3.46
N ASP A 78 9.09 3.14 3.35
CA ASP A 78 9.71 1.83 3.53
C ASP A 78 9.72 1.44 5.02
N LYS A 79 9.11 0.28 5.35
CA LYS A 79 8.91 -0.15 6.74
C LYS A 79 10.20 -0.55 7.48
N TYR A 80 11.27 -0.80 6.74
CA TYR A 80 12.58 -1.09 7.34
C TYR A 80 13.42 0.17 7.47
N GLU A 81 13.56 0.94 6.40
CA GLU A 81 14.40 2.15 6.38
C GLU A 81 13.87 3.23 7.33
N VAL A 82 12.53 3.40 7.42
CA VAL A 82 11.91 4.38 8.32
C VAL A 82 12.27 4.13 9.79
N LYS A 83 12.58 2.90 10.20
CA LYS A 83 12.97 2.61 11.58
C LYS A 83 14.23 3.35 12.01
N LYS A 84 15.23 3.42 11.13
CA LYS A 84 16.47 4.17 11.38
C LYS A 84 16.17 5.67 11.55
N TYR A 85 15.32 6.20 10.69
CA TYR A 85 14.90 7.59 10.77
C TYR A 85 14.15 7.89 12.07
N VAL A 86 13.17 7.06 12.44
CA VAL A 86 12.40 7.23 13.68
C VAL A 86 13.30 7.07 14.90
N ALA A 87 14.20 6.07 14.93
CA ALA A 87 15.18 5.90 16.01
C ALA A 87 16.04 7.16 16.22
N SER A 88 16.47 7.79 15.12
CA SER A 88 17.26 9.03 15.19
C SER A 88 16.50 10.24 15.77
N LYS A 89 15.16 10.19 15.83
CA LYS A 89 14.29 11.27 16.34
C LYS A 89 13.83 11.06 17.79
N ILE A 90 13.51 9.82 18.14
CA ILE A 90 12.86 9.50 19.43
C ILE A 90 13.59 8.42 20.24
N GLY A 91 14.69 7.85 19.73
CA GLY A 91 15.47 6.80 20.40
C GLY A 91 15.15 5.39 19.89
N GLU A 92 16.15 4.50 19.96
CA GLU A 92 16.03 3.11 19.53
C GLU A 92 15.08 2.29 20.41
N GLU A 93 14.94 2.65 21.66
CA GLU A 93 14.06 2.01 22.64
C GLU A 93 12.59 2.04 22.24
N HIS A 94 12.20 2.96 21.34
CA HIS A 94 10.85 3.08 20.80
C HIS A 94 10.65 2.26 19.51
N ILE A 95 11.69 1.56 19.02
CA ILE A 95 11.63 0.82 17.78
C ILE A 95 11.36 -0.67 18.05
N ILE A 96 10.29 -1.21 17.46
CA ILE A 96 10.03 -2.63 17.49
C ILE A 96 11.17 -3.38 16.82
N LYS A 97 11.81 -4.31 17.55
CA LYS A 97 12.94 -5.11 17.08
C LYS A 97 12.60 -5.83 15.77
N THR A 98 13.50 -5.68 14.80
CA THR A 98 13.45 -6.43 13.55
C THR A 98 14.14 -7.77 13.77
N LEU A 99 13.48 -8.88 13.42
CA LEU A 99 14.01 -10.23 13.55
C LEU A 99 14.93 -10.59 12.38
N GLY A 100 14.69 -10.00 11.21
CA GLY A 100 15.50 -10.17 10.00
C GLY A 100 14.90 -9.38 8.83
N VAL A 101 15.71 -9.24 7.79
CA VAL A 101 15.33 -8.64 6.50
C VAL A 101 15.87 -9.56 5.41
N TRP A 102 15.03 -9.91 4.46
CA TRP A 102 15.37 -10.82 3.37
C TRP A 102 14.82 -10.29 2.06
N ASP A 103 15.55 -10.48 0.98
CA ASP A 103 15.13 -10.08 -0.36
C ASP A 103 14.11 -11.07 -0.94
N HIS A 104 14.23 -12.35 -0.60
CA HIS A 104 13.33 -13.39 -1.06
C HIS A 104 12.76 -14.20 0.10
N PHE A 105 11.51 -14.65 -0.05
CA PHE A 105 10.83 -15.49 0.94
C PHE A 105 11.60 -16.78 1.25
N ASP A 106 12.25 -17.36 0.25
CA ASP A 106 12.97 -18.64 0.38
C ASP A 106 14.29 -18.50 1.17
N ASP A 107 14.77 -17.27 1.38
CA ASP A 107 15.98 -17.01 2.20
C ASP A 107 15.67 -16.97 3.69
N ILE A 108 14.39 -17.03 4.08
CA ILE A 108 13.97 -16.97 5.49
C ILE A 108 14.26 -18.29 6.19
N ASP A 109 15.18 -18.29 7.14
CA ASP A 109 15.37 -19.41 8.05
C ASP A 109 14.29 -19.40 9.16
N PHE A 110 13.17 -20.05 8.89
CA PHE A 110 12.05 -20.14 9.83
C PHE A 110 12.42 -20.86 11.12
N ALA A 111 13.49 -21.68 11.15
CA ALA A 111 13.91 -22.37 12.37
C ALA A 111 14.41 -21.37 13.42
N GLN A 112 15.10 -20.31 13.00
CA GLN A 112 15.63 -19.28 13.89
C GLN A 112 14.57 -18.26 14.35
N LEU A 113 13.41 -18.20 13.71
CA LEU A 113 12.35 -17.28 14.11
C LEU A 113 11.65 -17.77 15.39
N PRO A 114 11.19 -16.88 16.28
CA PRO A 114 10.39 -17.22 17.44
C PRO A 114 9.07 -17.92 17.04
N ASN A 115 8.34 -18.46 18.00
CA ASN A 115 7.06 -19.11 17.72
C ASN A 115 6.00 -18.13 17.16
N GLN A 116 6.11 -16.85 17.56
CA GLN A 116 5.20 -15.78 17.11
C GLN A 116 5.99 -14.68 16.43
N PHE A 117 5.59 -14.33 15.21
CA PHE A 117 6.20 -13.28 14.42
C PHE A 117 5.25 -12.70 13.38
N VAL A 118 5.65 -11.60 12.75
CA VAL A 118 4.94 -10.99 11.63
C VAL A 118 5.92 -10.78 10.49
N LEU A 119 5.58 -11.27 9.30
CA LEU A 119 6.26 -10.94 8.06
C LEU A 119 5.52 -9.79 7.35
N LYS A 120 6.26 -8.83 6.83
CA LYS A 120 5.71 -7.69 6.09
C LYS A 120 6.60 -7.38 4.90
N CYS A 121 6.02 -7.09 3.74
CA CYS A 121 6.76 -6.42 2.68
C CYS A 121 7.12 -5.00 3.11
N THR A 122 8.32 -4.53 2.75
CA THR A 122 8.81 -3.22 3.18
C THR A 122 8.02 -2.08 2.53
N HIS A 123 7.60 -2.25 1.28
CA HIS A 123 7.09 -1.18 0.40
C HIS A 123 5.58 -1.25 0.07
N ASP A 124 4.85 -2.26 0.55
CA ASP A 124 3.42 -2.39 0.26
C ASP A 124 2.53 -2.19 1.50
N SER A 125 1.21 -2.13 1.30
CA SER A 125 0.21 -2.00 2.36
C SER A 125 -0.62 -3.27 2.60
N GLY A 126 -0.34 -4.38 1.91
CA GLY A 126 -1.16 -5.60 1.92
C GLY A 126 -0.40 -6.89 2.19
N GLY A 127 0.90 -6.96 1.88
CA GLY A 127 1.75 -8.13 2.09
C GLY A 127 2.04 -8.35 3.59
N LEU A 128 1.12 -9.02 4.28
CA LEU A 128 1.18 -9.25 5.72
C LEU A 128 0.86 -10.70 6.05
N VAL A 129 1.76 -11.35 6.80
CA VAL A 129 1.53 -12.67 7.41
C VAL A 129 1.71 -12.57 8.92
N ILE A 130 0.67 -12.83 9.69
CA ILE A 130 0.73 -12.92 11.15
C ILE A 130 0.85 -14.40 11.52
N CYS A 131 1.97 -14.79 12.10
CA CYS A 131 2.21 -16.11 12.66
C CYS A 131 1.99 -16.07 14.18
N ALA A 132 0.89 -16.60 14.65
CA ALA A 132 0.61 -16.74 16.08
C ALA A 132 1.15 -18.06 16.66
N ASP A 133 1.41 -19.06 15.80
CA ASP A 133 1.95 -20.37 16.15
C ASP A 133 2.68 -20.94 14.94
N LYS A 134 4.00 -21.04 15.05
CA LYS A 134 4.87 -21.50 13.96
C LYS A 134 4.55 -22.93 13.50
N SER A 135 4.06 -23.80 14.40
CA SER A 135 3.69 -25.18 14.06
C SER A 135 2.48 -25.26 13.12
N LYS A 136 1.69 -24.19 13.02
CA LYS A 136 0.47 -24.08 12.19
C LYS A 136 0.66 -23.17 10.98
N LEU A 137 1.88 -22.69 10.72
CA LEU A 137 2.16 -21.78 9.61
C LEU A 137 2.11 -22.52 8.27
N ASP A 138 1.19 -22.11 7.39
CA ASP A 138 1.17 -22.54 6.00
C ASP A 138 2.17 -21.70 5.20
N LEU A 139 3.38 -22.23 4.99
CA LEU A 139 4.46 -21.57 4.25
C LEU A 139 4.07 -21.29 2.79
N ALA A 140 3.31 -22.19 2.15
CA ALA A 140 2.88 -22.00 0.77
C ALA A 140 1.86 -20.85 0.65
N ALA A 141 0.96 -20.72 1.60
CA ALA A 141 0.05 -19.59 1.67
C ALA A 141 0.76 -18.27 2.02
N ALA A 142 1.74 -18.32 2.92
CA ALA A 142 2.56 -17.16 3.30
C ALA A 142 3.37 -16.62 2.11
N LYS A 143 4.00 -17.52 1.33
CA LYS A 143 4.78 -17.15 0.13
C LYS A 143 3.95 -16.50 -0.97
N ARG A 144 2.65 -16.83 -1.07
CA ARG A 144 1.74 -16.25 -2.09
C ARG A 144 1.22 -14.85 -1.75
N LYS A 145 1.47 -14.39 -0.55
CA LYS A 145 1.08 -13.02 -0.11
C LYS A 145 2.17 -12.00 -0.36
#